data_fcb120ca02c014f126c9f613e3989c19
#
_entry.id   fcb120ca02c014f126c9f613e3989c19
#
_cell.length_a   1.000
_cell.length_b   1.000
_cell.length_c   1.000
_cell.angle_alpha   90.00
_cell.angle_beta   90.00
_cell.angle_gamma   90.00
#
_symmetry.space_group_name_H-M   'P 1'
#
loop_
_entity.id
_entity.type
_entity.pdbx_description
1 polymer ?
#
loop_
_entity_poly.entity_id
_entity_poly.type
_entity_poly.pdbx_seq_one_letter_code
_entity_poly.pdbx_strand_id
1 'polypeptide(L)'
;EGRRLIEFENTDQKQFLLNDDDKLFENEVLRPCVQSYFENYGCPFKHKTTHLHELAFSRFWCRASTDGDYQSIHDHQGIFTFVVWLSIPFEGADERTVQAGFRPEASDFVLVYPDTCGQLQKRNFVLGKGAEGKMLFFPSDMNHIVYPHYTTTEYRISLAGDVALCSLSAGQVLNPVSGKGKISGGLPQEP
;
A
#
# COMPACT_ATOMS: atom_id res chain seq x y z
N GLU A 1 -10.50 -16.13 -13.77
CA GLU A 1 -9.45 -17.16 -14.00
C GLU A 1 -8.10 -16.53 -13.74
N GLY A 2 -7.29 -17.08 -12.85
CA GLY A 2 -5.91 -16.66 -12.64
C GLY A 2 -5.57 -16.05 -11.27
N ARG A 3 -6.38 -16.23 -10.24
CA ARG A 3 -6.00 -15.85 -8.87
C ARG A 3 -4.89 -16.78 -8.38
N ARG A 4 -3.69 -16.27 -8.22
CA ARG A 4 -2.61 -17.01 -7.58
C ARG A 4 -2.58 -16.67 -6.11
N LEU A 5 -2.96 -17.63 -5.27
CA LEU A 5 -2.78 -17.54 -3.82
C LEU A 5 -1.27 -17.61 -3.54
N ILE A 6 -0.71 -16.59 -2.91
CA ILE A 6 0.64 -16.66 -2.34
C ILE A 6 0.44 -16.94 -0.86
N GLU A 7 0.68 -18.18 -0.46
CA GLU A 7 0.79 -18.54 0.95
C GLU A 7 2.20 -18.22 1.41
N PHE A 8 2.31 -17.38 2.45
CA PHE A 8 3.59 -17.22 3.13
C PHE A 8 3.75 -18.36 4.12
N GLU A 9 4.87 -19.08 4.04
CA GLU A 9 5.24 -20.07 5.04
C GLU A 9 5.26 -19.40 6.42
N ASN A 10 4.48 -19.93 7.37
CA ASN A 10 4.35 -19.56 8.78
C ASN A 10 3.36 -18.44 9.19
N THR A 11 2.49 -17.97 8.34
CA THR A 11 1.38 -17.12 8.78
C THR A 11 0.09 -17.54 8.11
N ASP A 12 -1.04 -17.53 8.82
CA ASP A 12 -2.39 -17.71 8.24
C ASP A 12 -2.79 -16.52 7.33
N GLN A 13 -1.85 -15.64 7.06
CA GLN A 13 -2.06 -14.46 6.23
C GLN A 13 -2.16 -14.85 4.77
N LYS A 14 -3.33 -14.61 4.20
CA LYS A 14 -3.59 -14.85 2.78
C LYS A 14 -3.39 -13.58 1.99
N GLN A 15 -2.47 -13.60 1.03
CA GLN A 15 -2.26 -12.50 0.10
C GLN A 15 -2.48 -12.99 -1.33
N PHE A 16 -3.29 -12.25 -2.09
CA PHE A 16 -3.67 -12.58 -3.44
C PHE A 16 -3.20 -11.47 -4.37
N LEU A 17 -2.39 -11.80 -5.37
CA LEU A 17 -2.07 -10.84 -6.42
C LEU A 17 -3.30 -10.63 -7.31
N LEU A 18 -3.53 -9.37 -7.64
CA LEU A 18 -4.62 -8.92 -8.48
C LEU A 18 -4.07 -8.33 -9.78
N ASN A 19 -4.89 -8.37 -10.81
CA ASN A 19 -4.66 -7.68 -12.08
C ASN A 19 -5.77 -6.65 -12.28
N ASP A 20 -5.41 -5.54 -12.90
CA ASP A 20 -6.32 -4.50 -13.39
C ASP A 20 -6.24 -4.50 -14.93
N ASP A 21 -6.68 -5.62 -15.54
CA ASP A 21 -6.47 -5.90 -16.97
C ASP A 21 -7.13 -4.87 -17.89
N ASP A 22 -8.27 -4.33 -17.48
CA ASP A 22 -9.00 -3.27 -18.17
C ASP A 22 -8.55 -1.86 -17.75
N LYS A 23 -7.59 -1.75 -16.84
CA LYS A 23 -7.07 -0.51 -16.27
C LYS A 23 -8.14 0.37 -15.63
N LEU A 24 -9.23 -0.20 -15.18
CA LEU A 24 -10.34 0.54 -14.60
C LEU A 24 -9.90 1.23 -13.30
N PHE A 25 -9.30 0.49 -12.38
CA PHE A 25 -8.85 1.05 -11.11
C PHE A 25 -7.70 2.06 -11.31
N GLU A 26 -6.76 1.76 -12.20
CA GLU A 26 -5.68 2.69 -12.57
C GLU A 26 -6.25 4.02 -13.06
N ASN A 27 -7.19 3.99 -14.02
CA ASN A 27 -7.68 5.20 -14.67
C ASN A 27 -8.66 5.99 -13.79
N GLU A 28 -9.60 5.30 -13.12
CA GLU A 28 -10.71 5.95 -12.40
C GLU A 28 -10.33 6.34 -10.96
N VAL A 29 -9.33 5.70 -10.38
CA VAL A 29 -8.95 5.91 -8.99
C VAL A 29 -7.53 6.44 -8.85
N LEU A 30 -6.53 5.72 -9.37
CA LEU A 30 -5.14 6.07 -9.08
C LEU A 30 -4.66 7.31 -9.82
N ARG A 31 -4.95 7.44 -11.12
CA ARG A 31 -4.54 8.62 -11.89
C ARG A 31 -5.09 9.92 -11.30
N PRO A 32 -6.38 10.01 -10.92
CA PRO A 32 -6.89 11.18 -10.20
C PRO A 32 -6.18 11.45 -8.88
N CYS A 33 -5.85 10.40 -8.10
CA CYS A 33 -5.11 10.58 -6.84
C CYS A 33 -3.70 11.14 -7.07
N VAL A 34 -2.97 10.60 -8.04
CA VAL A 34 -1.63 11.08 -8.42
C VAL A 34 -1.70 12.52 -8.91
N GLN A 35 -2.67 12.85 -9.76
CA GLN A 35 -2.85 14.21 -10.26
C GLN A 35 -3.14 15.17 -9.11
N SER A 36 -4.08 14.85 -8.24
CA SER A 36 -4.40 15.65 -7.06
C SER A 36 -3.21 15.83 -6.14
N TYR A 37 -2.40 14.78 -5.95
CA TYR A 37 -1.17 14.90 -5.16
C TYR A 37 -0.19 15.88 -5.80
N PHE A 38 0.03 15.81 -7.10
CA PHE A 38 0.95 16.70 -7.81
C PHE A 38 0.47 18.16 -7.83
N GLU A 39 -0.83 18.39 -7.92
CA GLU A 39 -1.41 19.72 -7.86
C GLU A 39 -1.22 20.38 -6.49
N ASN A 40 -1.34 19.60 -5.41
CA ASN A 40 -1.28 20.13 -4.04
C ASN A 40 0.15 20.19 -3.47
N TYR A 41 1.00 19.23 -3.84
CA TYR A 41 2.33 19.07 -3.23
C TYR A 41 3.50 19.16 -4.24
N GLY A 42 3.18 19.29 -5.52
CA GLY A 42 4.17 19.29 -6.59
C GLY A 42 4.62 17.88 -7.00
N CYS A 43 5.17 17.79 -8.20
CA CYS A 43 5.75 16.53 -8.68
C CYS A 43 7.17 16.36 -8.13
N PRO A 44 7.44 15.36 -7.30
CA PRO A 44 8.76 15.17 -6.70
C PRO A 44 9.86 14.87 -7.73
N PHE A 45 9.48 14.51 -8.95
CA PHE A 45 10.41 14.09 -10.03
C PHE A 45 10.69 15.14 -11.08
N LYS A 46 10.05 16.31 -11.00
CA LYS A 46 10.09 17.35 -12.05
C LYS A 46 11.50 17.78 -12.47
N HIS A 47 12.51 17.51 -11.68
CA HIS A 47 13.90 17.91 -11.94
C HIS A 47 14.90 16.75 -12.06
N LYS A 48 14.43 15.50 -11.96
CA LYS A 48 15.34 14.32 -11.92
C LYS A 48 15.29 13.43 -13.14
N THR A 49 14.37 13.66 -14.07
CA THR A 49 14.19 12.75 -15.20
C THR A 49 14.36 13.45 -16.53
N THR A 50 15.29 12.98 -17.33
CA THR A 50 15.50 13.39 -18.74
C THR A 50 14.65 12.60 -19.72
N HIS A 51 13.86 11.64 -19.23
CA HIS A 51 13.04 10.73 -20.04
C HIS A 51 11.56 10.88 -19.69
N LEU A 52 10.69 10.59 -20.66
CA LEU A 52 9.27 10.44 -20.41
C LEU A 52 9.04 9.20 -19.55
N HIS A 53 8.32 9.38 -18.46
CA HIS A 53 7.93 8.30 -17.57
C HIS A 53 6.42 8.17 -17.54
N GLU A 54 5.95 6.95 -17.45
CA GLU A 54 4.56 6.63 -17.21
C GLU A 54 4.42 6.01 -15.82
N LEU A 55 3.35 6.37 -15.13
CA LEU A 55 2.98 5.71 -13.88
C LEU A 55 2.32 4.38 -14.20
N ALA A 56 2.75 3.33 -13.56
CA ALA A 56 2.17 2.02 -13.70
C ALA A 56 2.10 1.31 -12.36
N PHE A 57 1.17 0.36 -12.23
CA PHE A 57 1.20 -0.57 -11.11
C PHE A 57 2.49 -1.37 -11.16
N SER A 58 3.23 -1.37 -10.06
CA SER A 58 4.31 -2.34 -9.84
C SER A 58 3.81 -3.58 -9.11
N ARG A 59 2.84 -3.39 -8.21
CA ARG A 59 2.16 -4.46 -7.46
C ARG A 59 0.73 -4.05 -7.15
N PHE A 60 -0.17 -5.04 -7.18
CA PHE A 60 -1.54 -4.89 -6.74
C PHE A 60 -1.99 -6.19 -6.08
N TRP A 61 -2.47 -6.11 -4.84
CA TRP A 61 -2.83 -7.29 -4.06
C TRP A 61 -4.00 -7.05 -3.12
N CYS A 62 -4.69 -8.14 -2.79
CA CYS A 62 -5.62 -8.22 -1.69
C CYS A 62 -4.95 -8.94 -0.53
N ARG A 63 -5.13 -8.46 0.69
CA ARG A 63 -4.65 -9.09 1.92
C ARG A 63 -5.81 -9.39 2.85
N ALA A 64 -5.85 -10.61 3.36
CA ALA A 64 -6.73 -11.03 4.43
C ALA A 64 -5.89 -11.24 5.70
N SER A 65 -6.18 -10.48 6.75
CA SER A 65 -5.50 -10.54 8.05
C SER A 65 -6.47 -11.00 9.12
N THR A 66 -6.08 -11.97 9.93
CA THR A 66 -6.84 -12.46 11.09
C THR A 66 -6.35 -11.81 12.38
N ASP A 67 -6.90 -12.24 13.53
CA ASP A 67 -6.49 -11.76 14.84
C ASP A 67 -5.01 -12.00 15.12
N GLY A 68 -4.36 -11.07 15.77
CA GLY A 68 -2.94 -11.14 16.07
C GLY A 68 -1.99 -10.83 14.90
N ASP A 69 -2.48 -10.73 13.67
CA ASP A 69 -1.66 -10.41 12.49
C ASP A 69 -1.07 -9.02 12.57
N TYR A 70 0.24 -8.95 12.72
CA TYR A 70 1.01 -7.72 12.87
C TYR A 70 1.94 -7.50 11.69
N GLN A 71 1.93 -6.31 11.13
CA GLN A 71 2.96 -5.85 10.20
C GLN A 71 3.83 -4.82 10.91
N SER A 72 5.09 -5.18 11.13
CA SER A 72 6.08 -4.27 11.72
C SER A 72 6.29 -3.05 10.83
N ILE A 73 7.04 -2.07 11.35
CA ILE A 73 7.40 -0.88 10.59
C ILE A 73 8.09 -1.28 9.28
N HIS A 74 7.58 -0.78 8.18
CA HIS A 74 8.11 -1.04 6.83
C HIS A 74 7.70 0.09 5.88
N ASP A 75 8.33 0.11 4.73
CA ASP A 75 8.02 0.95 3.57
C ASP A 75 7.83 0.09 2.32
N HIS A 76 7.56 0.71 1.19
CA HIS A 76 7.39 0.03 -0.08
C HIS A 76 8.30 0.61 -1.15
N GLN A 77 8.59 -0.22 -2.15
CA GLN A 77 9.30 0.22 -3.35
C GLN A 77 8.30 0.81 -4.34
N GLY A 78 8.59 1.99 -4.81
CA GLY A 78 7.73 2.71 -5.75
C GLY A 78 7.75 4.20 -5.47
N ILE A 79 6.73 4.89 -5.95
CA ILE A 79 6.56 6.32 -5.75
C ILE A 79 5.41 6.58 -4.81
N PHE A 80 4.32 5.87 -5.04
CA PHE A 80 3.13 5.92 -4.20
C PHE A 80 2.68 4.52 -3.83
N THR A 81 2.15 4.42 -2.64
CA THR A 81 1.45 3.25 -2.11
C THR A 81 0.04 3.64 -1.75
N PHE A 82 -0.89 2.73 -1.91
CA PHE A 82 -2.25 2.91 -1.43
C PHE A 82 -2.73 1.68 -0.67
N VAL A 83 -3.68 1.91 0.23
CA VAL A 83 -4.45 0.86 0.88
C VAL A 83 -5.92 1.26 0.92
N VAL A 84 -6.81 0.31 0.57
CA VAL A 84 -8.27 0.43 0.67
C VAL A 84 -8.77 -0.67 1.58
N TRP A 85 -9.55 -0.33 2.58
CA TRP A 85 -10.18 -1.34 3.44
C TRP A 85 -11.50 -1.79 2.85
N LEU A 86 -11.63 -3.08 2.54
CA LEU A 86 -12.83 -3.67 1.96
C LEU A 86 -13.77 -4.24 3.02
N SER A 87 -13.21 -4.84 4.07
CA SER A 87 -13.97 -5.41 5.18
C SER A 87 -13.18 -5.28 6.46
N ILE A 88 -13.84 -4.76 7.49
CA ILE A 88 -13.31 -4.61 8.85
C ILE A 88 -14.31 -5.23 9.80
N PRO A 89 -14.05 -6.42 10.36
CA PRO A 89 -15.03 -7.18 11.14
C PRO A 89 -15.12 -6.74 12.62
N PHE A 90 -14.56 -5.59 12.97
CA PHE A 90 -14.47 -5.06 14.34
C PHE A 90 -14.72 -3.55 14.38
N GLU A 91 -14.88 -3.03 15.59
CA GLU A 91 -14.85 -1.60 15.87
C GLU A 91 -13.58 -1.24 16.63
N GLY A 92 -12.87 -0.22 16.16
CA GLY A 92 -11.60 0.19 16.77
C GLY A 92 -11.70 0.62 18.23
N ALA A 93 -12.88 1.09 18.67
CA ALA A 93 -13.12 1.41 20.08
C ALA A 93 -13.08 0.15 20.95
N ASP A 94 -13.66 -0.96 20.46
CA ASP A 94 -13.70 -2.23 21.19
C ASP A 94 -12.29 -2.84 21.27
N GLU A 95 -11.53 -2.79 20.19
CA GLU A 95 -10.15 -3.24 20.14
C GLU A 95 -9.26 -2.57 21.18
N ARG A 96 -9.45 -1.28 21.39
CA ARG A 96 -8.70 -0.49 22.37
C ARG A 96 -9.05 -0.83 23.81
N THR A 97 -10.30 -1.23 24.08
CA THR A 97 -10.72 -1.62 25.43
C THR A 97 -10.15 -2.96 25.85
N VAL A 98 -10.05 -3.92 24.94
CA VAL A 98 -9.46 -5.24 25.21
C VAL A 98 -7.96 -5.14 25.48
N GLN A 99 -7.28 -4.21 24.82
CA GLN A 99 -5.82 -4.02 24.90
C GLN A 99 -5.42 -2.77 25.71
N ALA A 100 -6.37 -2.13 26.39
CA ALA A 100 -6.14 -0.91 27.16
C ALA A 100 -4.98 -1.07 28.15
N GLY A 101 -4.05 -0.13 28.10
CA GLY A 101 -2.87 -0.09 28.95
C GLY A 101 -1.59 -0.65 28.32
N PHE A 102 -1.66 -1.58 27.37
CA PHE A 102 -0.48 -2.14 26.70
C PHE A 102 -0.36 -1.80 25.22
N ARG A 103 -1.48 -1.64 24.52
CA ARG A 103 -1.50 -1.45 23.06
C ARG A 103 -2.60 -0.47 22.65
N PRO A 104 -2.43 0.83 22.92
CA PRO A 104 -3.44 1.84 22.59
C PRO A 104 -3.68 1.97 21.08
N GLU A 105 -2.77 1.44 20.23
CA GLU A 105 -2.88 1.42 18.78
C GLU A 105 -3.46 0.10 18.23
N ALA A 106 -4.08 -0.75 19.07
CA ALA A 106 -4.71 -1.98 18.57
C ALA A 106 -5.64 -1.67 17.39
N SER A 107 -5.53 -2.48 16.33
CA SER A 107 -6.21 -2.36 15.04
C SER A 107 -5.82 -1.16 14.16
N ASP A 108 -5.04 -0.20 14.63
CA ASP A 108 -4.69 1.00 13.87
C ASP A 108 -3.79 0.70 12.66
N PHE A 109 -3.96 1.51 11.63
CA PHE A 109 -2.93 1.74 10.62
C PHE A 109 -2.18 3.03 11.00
N VAL A 110 -0.86 2.97 11.08
CA VAL A 110 -0.06 4.10 11.59
C VAL A 110 1.02 4.49 10.59
N LEU A 111 0.99 5.75 10.14
CA LEU A 111 2.11 6.35 9.42
C LEU A 111 3.14 6.87 10.41
N VAL A 112 4.43 6.66 10.11
CA VAL A 112 5.57 7.11 10.92
C VAL A 112 6.48 7.97 10.04
N TYR A 113 6.72 9.20 10.44
CA TYR A 113 7.49 10.16 9.65
C TYR A 113 8.27 11.12 10.56
N PRO A 114 9.42 11.65 10.11
CA PRO A 114 10.13 12.68 10.85
C PRO A 114 9.43 14.03 10.69
N ASP A 115 9.41 14.82 11.76
CA ASP A 115 9.06 16.24 11.67
C ASP A 115 10.25 17.08 11.16
N THR A 116 10.06 18.38 11.10
CA THR A 116 11.09 19.32 10.63
C THR A 116 12.35 19.36 11.51
N CYS A 117 12.27 18.85 12.74
CA CYS A 117 13.39 18.72 13.69
C CYS A 117 14.01 17.31 13.67
N GLY A 118 13.52 16.41 12.83
CA GLY A 118 13.95 15.02 12.76
C GLY A 118 13.37 14.12 13.85
N GLN A 119 12.41 14.58 14.63
CA GLN A 119 11.73 13.76 15.63
C GLN A 119 10.66 12.91 14.95
N LEU A 120 10.61 11.63 15.33
CA LEU A 120 9.60 10.72 14.79
C LEU A 120 8.20 11.06 15.31
N GLN A 121 7.29 11.28 14.39
CA GLN A 121 5.88 11.51 14.60
C GLN A 121 5.07 10.31 14.13
N LYS A 122 3.89 10.13 14.74
CA LYS A 122 2.93 9.09 14.36
C LYS A 122 1.61 9.72 13.95
N ARG A 123 1.03 9.23 12.86
CA ARG A 123 -0.35 9.53 12.48
C ARG A 123 -1.15 8.24 12.52
N ASN A 124 -2.02 8.12 13.50
CA ASN A 124 -2.88 6.97 13.68
C ASN A 124 -4.18 7.10 12.88
N PHE A 125 -4.56 6.04 12.20
CA PHE A 125 -5.84 5.85 11.54
C PHE A 125 -6.54 4.69 12.24
N VAL A 126 -7.52 5.03 13.07
CA VAL A 126 -8.32 4.05 13.81
C VAL A 126 -9.19 3.30 12.81
N LEU A 127 -9.00 2.00 12.72
CA LEU A 127 -9.80 1.16 11.85
C LEU A 127 -11.05 0.64 12.58
N GLY A 128 -12.14 0.58 11.86
CA GLY A 128 -13.44 0.05 12.24
C GLY A 128 -14.33 0.08 11.01
N LYS A 129 -15.56 -0.38 11.09
CA LYS A 129 -16.50 -0.43 9.95
C LYS A 129 -16.64 0.89 9.20
N GLY A 130 -16.54 2.01 9.91
CA GLY A 130 -16.57 3.34 9.29
C GLY A 130 -15.36 3.66 8.37
N ALA A 131 -14.33 2.83 8.35
CA ALA A 131 -13.20 2.96 7.44
C ALA A 131 -13.35 2.12 6.16
N GLU A 132 -14.34 1.24 6.08
CA GLU A 132 -14.61 0.46 4.87
C GLU A 132 -14.90 1.39 3.66
N GLY A 133 -14.35 1.05 2.51
CA GLY A 133 -14.41 1.85 1.29
C GLY A 133 -13.51 3.09 1.28
N LYS A 134 -12.81 3.40 2.38
CA LYS A 134 -11.84 4.51 2.41
C LYS A 134 -10.48 4.06 1.94
N MET A 135 -9.76 4.98 1.30
CA MET A 135 -8.41 4.78 0.82
C MET A 135 -7.44 5.75 1.49
N LEU A 136 -6.27 5.25 1.87
CA LEU A 136 -5.08 6.06 2.08
C LEU A 136 -4.18 5.94 0.84
N PHE A 137 -3.66 7.09 0.41
CA PHE A 137 -2.72 7.22 -0.69
C PHE A 137 -1.55 8.07 -0.21
N PHE A 138 -0.33 7.54 -0.27
CA PHE A 138 0.85 8.17 0.34
C PHE A 138 2.14 7.79 -0.41
N PRO A 139 3.23 8.56 -0.25
CA PRO A 139 4.54 8.20 -0.79
C PRO A 139 5.01 6.83 -0.31
N SER A 140 5.55 6.01 -1.20
CA SER A 140 5.93 4.62 -0.89
C SER A 140 7.05 4.51 0.15
N ASP A 141 7.93 5.50 0.24
CA ASP A 141 9.01 5.58 1.23
C ASP A 141 8.53 6.01 2.64
N MET A 142 7.22 6.28 2.79
CA MET A 142 6.66 6.60 4.10
C MET A 142 6.49 5.33 4.93
N ASN A 143 7.25 5.26 6.02
CA ASN A 143 7.16 4.14 6.95
C ASN A 143 5.77 4.01 7.57
N HIS A 144 5.29 2.78 7.69
CA HIS A 144 4.00 2.50 8.32
C HIS A 144 3.98 1.18 9.06
N ILE A 145 2.99 1.07 9.94
CA ILE A 145 2.76 -0.09 10.81
C ILE A 145 1.29 -0.48 10.68
N VAL A 146 1.01 -1.77 10.64
CA VAL A 146 -0.37 -2.26 10.70
C VAL A 146 -0.54 -3.08 11.96
N TYR A 147 -1.24 -2.50 12.95
CA TYR A 147 -1.48 -3.18 14.21
C TYR A 147 -2.55 -4.26 14.09
N PRO A 148 -2.39 -5.34 14.83
CA PRO A 148 -3.36 -6.44 14.84
C PRO A 148 -4.66 -6.04 15.52
N HIS A 149 -5.74 -6.74 15.16
CA HIS A 149 -6.98 -6.76 15.90
C HIS A 149 -7.06 -8.02 16.77
N TYR A 150 -7.97 -8.05 17.75
CA TYR A 150 -8.02 -9.11 18.76
C TYR A 150 -9.42 -9.53 19.17
N THR A 151 -10.46 -8.78 18.80
CA THR A 151 -11.84 -9.04 19.25
C THR A 151 -12.57 -10.08 18.39
N THR A 152 -12.02 -10.45 17.26
CA THR A 152 -12.63 -11.42 16.34
C THR A 152 -11.56 -12.17 15.54
N THR A 153 -11.85 -13.40 15.16
CA THR A 153 -11.04 -14.22 14.25
C THR A 153 -11.42 -14.04 12.78
N GLU A 154 -12.44 -13.22 12.51
CA GLU A 154 -12.83 -12.89 11.13
C GLU A 154 -11.74 -12.05 10.44
N TYR A 155 -11.69 -12.14 9.11
CA TYR A 155 -10.65 -11.48 8.34
C TYR A 155 -10.93 -9.99 8.12
N ARG A 156 -9.97 -9.14 8.48
CA ARG A 156 -9.83 -7.80 7.92
C ARG A 156 -9.29 -7.92 6.50
N ILE A 157 -10.02 -7.41 5.52
CA ILE A 157 -9.66 -7.49 4.10
C ILE A 157 -9.29 -6.10 3.58
N SER A 158 -8.12 -6.00 2.99
CA SER A 158 -7.65 -4.77 2.34
C SER A 158 -7.13 -5.02 0.93
N LEU A 159 -7.33 -4.04 0.04
CA LEU A 159 -6.60 -3.92 -1.21
C LEU A 159 -5.41 -3.01 -1.00
N ALA A 160 -4.27 -3.35 -1.54
CA ALA A 160 -3.10 -2.48 -1.52
C ALA A 160 -2.32 -2.59 -2.83
N GLY A 161 -1.53 -1.59 -3.12
CA GLY A 161 -0.70 -1.59 -4.30
C GLY A 161 0.34 -0.49 -4.30
N ASP A 162 1.35 -0.70 -5.14
CA ASP A 162 2.46 0.22 -5.34
C ASP A 162 2.42 0.76 -6.77
N VAL A 163 2.63 2.06 -6.90
CA VAL A 163 2.74 2.77 -8.17
C VAL A 163 4.21 3.13 -8.39
N ALA A 164 4.74 2.74 -9.53
CA ALA A 164 6.10 3.03 -9.93
C ALA A 164 6.15 3.88 -11.21
N LEU A 165 7.31 4.48 -11.48
CA LEU A 165 7.61 5.06 -12.78
C LEU A 165 8.17 3.97 -13.69
N CYS A 166 7.58 3.86 -14.87
CA CYS A 166 8.14 3.07 -15.95
C CYS A 166 8.80 3.99 -16.98
N SER A 167 10.05 3.70 -17.32
CA SER A 167 10.74 4.39 -18.39
C SER A 167 10.13 3.97 -19.74
N LEU A 168 9.65 4.94 -20.50
CA LEU A 168 9.27 4.72 -21.90
C LEU A 168 10.54 4.72 -22.74
N SER A 169 11.02 3.56 -23.17
CA SER A 169 11.98 3.49 -24.25
C SER A 169 11.28 3.88 -25.55
N ALA A 170 11.93 4.71 -26.36
CA ALA A 170 11.38 5.18 -27.62
C ALA A 170 10.91 3.98 -28.49
N GLY A 171 9.59 3.82 -28.65
CA GLY A 171 8.98 2.77 -29.46
C GLY A 171 8.33 1.61 -28.69
N GLN A 172 8.40 1.56 -27.37
CA GLN A 172 7.63 0.58 -26.59
C GLN A 172 6.32 1.22 -26.07
N VAL A 173 5.24 0.81 -26.67
CA VAL A 173 3.92 0.88 -26.01
C VAL A 173 3.98 -0.10 -24.85
N LEU A 174 3.84 0.38 -23.62
CA LEU A 174 3.78 -0.49 -22.46
C LEU A 174 2.59 -1.44 -22.64
N ASN A 175 2.88 -2.71 -22.89
CA ASN A 175 1.89 -3.74 -22.72
C ASN A 175 1.53 -3.77 -21.22
N PRO A 176 0.25 -3.84 -20.86
CA PRO A 176 -0.15 -3.97 -19.46
C PRO A 176 0.61 -5.16 -18.86
N VAL A 177 1.11 -4.97 -17.65
CA VAL A 177 1.88 -5.99 -16.94
C VAL A 177 1.00 -7.23 -16.77
N SER A 178 1.06 -8.12 -17.74
CA SER A 178 0.63 -9.50 -17.55
C SER A 178 1.60 -10.07 -16.50
N GLY A 179 1.09 -10.60 -15.40
CA GLY A 179 1.85 -11.04 -14.21
C GLY A 179 2.95 -12.10 -14.42
N LYS A 180 3.77 -11.94 -15.45
CA LYS A 180 4.95 -12.75 -15.80
C LYS A 180 6.17 -11.92 -16.14
N GLY A 181 6.27 -10.70 -15.68
CA GLY A 181 7.48 -9.89 -15.84
C GLY A 181 8.52 -10.26 -14.79
N LYS A 182 9.53 -11.06 -15.12
CA LYS A 182 10.80 -11.04 -14.40
C LYS A 182 11.37 -9.63 -14.53
N ILE A 183 11.45 -8.90 -13.43
CA ILE A 183 12.24 -7.69 -13.37
C ILE A 183 13.70 -8.14 -13.34
N SER A 184 14.32 -8.26 -14.51
CA SER A 184 15.77 -8.36 -14.66
C SER A 184 16.33 -6.95 -14.90
N GLY A 185 16.44 -6.19 -13.83
CA GLY A 185 17.10 -4.88 -13.83
C GLY A 185 17.98 -4.83 -12.59
N GLY A 186 19.21 -5.37 -12.70
CA GLY A 186 20.24 -5.12 -11.71
C GLY A 186 20.55 -3.62 -11.71
N LEU A 187 20.58 -3.04 -10.51
CA LEU A 187 21.14 -1.70 -10.29
C LEU A 187 22.59 -1.70 -10.79
N PRO A 188 23.06 -0.67 -11.51
CA PRO A 188 24.47 -0.53 -11.78
C PRO A 188 25.21 -0.40 -10.44
N GLN A 189 26.19 -1.28 -10.23
CA GLN A 189 27.15 -1.09 -9.15
C GLN A 189 27.99 0.13 -9.49
N GLU A 190 27.99 1.10 -8.62
CA GLU A 190 28.94 2.21 -8.70
C GLU A 190 30.38 1.73 -8.47
N PRO A 191 31.36 2.38 -9.11
CA PRO A 191 32.76 1.99 -9.08
C PRO A 191 33.43 2.24 -7.71
#